data_4903cb1a5ae3ba9de2fa34b1ce76f6dd
#
_entry.id   4903cb1a5ae3ba9de2fa34b1ce76f6dd
#
_cell.length_a   1.000
_cell.length_b   1.000
_cell.length_c   1.000
_cell.angle_alpha   90.00
_cell.angle_beta   90.00
_cell.angle_gamma   90.00
#
_symmetry.space_group_name_H-M   'P 1'
#
loop_
_entity.id
_entity.type
_entity.pdbx_description
1 polymer ?
#
loop_
_entity_poly.entity_id
_entity_poly.type
_entity_poly.pdbx_seq_one_letter_code
_entity_poly.pdbx_strand_id
1 'polypeptide(L)'
;MPRHFTAGLGAFAAAGLLVVLSVSGAAAQARHPTGGVPTPPDKKQAIAQAPVFRDFLPQAVDLSKYFPPVGDQGQQGSCVAWATAYAARAYYAEQVEHRDTTQPQNVPSPAYLFDLIHLNGDCISGSYVSDAMDVLKQGAPSLADFPYDQTSCAAPPSAARAKATDFRIDGYDEVFDPSRNMTDLDQVKGPLAQGNPVVVLALVDDAFQYISPDNKVWRSNASEPGSGHAFTIVGYDDRTQTFKFINSWSTQWGDQGYGWMTYDTFQTRVEEAYVMHMAGDPDIVLSEADLSPDMVAVPQVVRPPLDAVPTSTVSRDIAADVPIDIGSLSCGKVDISTDADGNKIATGFVGTQAELDRVNGKLKGLATSEVTLAPWPACEVQLTLAAQLADTDTPQAAISPASPKVGDSMQIGIQSPGFASYVYAAYFGADGSVAALAQPTSADLKAKAAHSQIHLGDATDSGAMVLTVAKPVGDEMLLVVASEKPLFGAALPDSETDRQFLTSLREAVLAGDAGRVTATVVPVTTTE
;
A
#
# COMPACT_ATOMS: atom_id res chain seq x y z
N MET A 1 -34.27 -74.45 79.28
CA MET A 1 -33.54 -75.03 78.15
C MET A 1 -33.44 -73.99 77.09
N PRO A 2 -32.29 -73.33 76.90
CA PRO A 2 -32.10 -72.33 75.85
C PRO A 2 -31.43 -72.93 74.61
N ARG A 3 -31.87 -72.53 73.46
CA ARG A 3 -31.28 -72.86 72.16
C ARG A 3 -30.37 -71.75 71.72
N HIS A 4 -29.17 -72.10 71.41
CA HIS A 4 -28.17 -71.20 70.82
C HIS A 4 -28.46 -71.00 69.31
N PHE A 5 -28.43 -69.74 68.90
CA PHE A 5 -28.39 -69.38 67.51
C PHE A 5 -27.06 -68.65 67.24
N THR A 6 -26.21 -69.19 66.37
CA THR A 6 -24.98 -68.59 65.86
C THR A 6 -25.31 -67.80 64.63
N ALA A 7 -25.03 -66.50 64.65
CA ALA A 7 -25.10 -65.61 63.51
C ALA A 7 -23.74 -65.52 62.85
N GLY A 8 -23.64 -65.82 61.54
CA GLY A 8 -22.44 -65.66 60.77
C GLY A 8 -22.34 -64.25 60.26
N LEU A 9 -21.21 -63.63 60.46
CA LEU A 9 -20.83 -62.30 59.84
C LEU A 9 -20.34 -62.52 58.42
N GLY A 10 -21.13 -62.03 57.47
CA GLY A 10 -20.66 -61.83 56.06
C GLY A 10 -19.98 -60.48 55.92
N ALA A 11 -18.72 -60.49 55.54
CA ALA A 11 -17.97 -59.27 55.24
C ALA A 11 -18.32 -58.82 53.82
N PHE A 12 -18.97 -57.68 53.67
CA PHE A 12 -19.10 -56.98 52.39
C PHE A 12 -17.86 -56.07 52.17
N ALA A 13 -17.02 -56.42 51.20
CA ALA A 13 -15.95 -55.53 50.69
C ALA A 13 -16.57 -54.47 49.78
N ALA A 14 -16.67 -53.24 50.24
CA ALA A 14 -17.02 -52.07 49.42
C ALA A 14 -15.80 -51.65 48.62
N ALA A 15 -15.78 -51.95 47.32
CA ALA A 15 -14.80 -51.38 46.39
C ALA A 15 -15.18 -49.91 46.11
N GLY A 16 -14.49 -49.00 46.77
CA GLY A 16 -14.59 -47.56 46.51
C GLY A 16 -13.91 -47.21 45.17
N LEU A 17 -14.70 -46.88 44.16
CA LEU A 17 -14.22 -46.33 42.88
C LEU A 17 -13.78 -44.86 43.10
N LEU A 18 -12.49 -44.61 43.23
CA LEU A 18 -11.93 -43.25 43.24
C LEU A 18 -11.99 -42.70 41.79
N VAL A 19 -13.00 -41.89 41.47
CA VAL A 19 -13.01 -41.08 40.26
C VAL A 19 -12.08 -39.88 40.49
N VAL A 20 -10.86 -39.97 39.99
CA VAL A 20 -9.94 -38.81 39.89
C VAL A 20 -10.45 -37.93 38.75
N LEU A 21 -11.23 -36.90 39.09
CA LEU A 21 -11.54 -35.80 38.19
C LEU A 21 -10.23 -35.01 37.92
N SER A 22 -9.58 -35.31 36.80
CA SER A 22 -8.51 -34.46 36.27
C SER A 22 -9.16 -33.14 35.84
N VAL A 23 -9.13 -32.14 36.71
CA VAL A 23 -9.39 -30.77 36.33
C VAL A 23 -8.20 -30.35 35.49
N SER A 24 -8.28 -30.49 34.17
CA SER A 24 -7.39 -29.81 33.24
C SER A 24 -7.68 -28.32 33.39
N GLY A 25 -6.97 -27.66 34.30
CA GLY A 25 -6.96 -26.22 34.31
C GLY A 25 -6.39 -25.76 32.97
N ALA A 26 -7.25 -25.21 32.10
CA ALA A 26 -6.78 -24.42 31.00
C ALA A 26 -5.94 -23.31 31.63
N ALA A 27 -4.62 -23.41 31.57
CA ALA A 27 -3.74 -22.33 31.93
C ALA A 27 -4.15 -21.17 31.02
N ALA A 28 -4.63 -20.06 31.59
CA ALA A 28 -4.88 -18.85 30.84
C ALA A 28 -3.56 -18.51 30.16
N GLN A 29 -3.55 -18.49 28.84
CA GLN A 29 -2.36 -18.15 28.06
C GLN A 29 -1.95 -16.75 28.47
N ALA A 30 -0.71 -16.59 28.96
CA ALA A 30 -0.22 -15.28 29.39
C ALA A 30 -0.25 -14.31 28.21
N ARG A 31 -0.77 -13.11 28.43
CA ARG A 31 -0.78 -12.06 27.40
C ARG A 31 0.65 -11.64 27.08
N HIS A 32 0.91 -11.44 25.80
CA HIS A 32 2.17 -10.83 25.37
C HIS A 32 2.19 -9.35 25.75
N PRO A 33 3.34 -8.82 26.19
CA PRO A 33 3.48 -7.42 26.57
C PRO A 33 3.37 -6.52 25.34
N THR A 34 2.81 -5.35 25.56
CA THR A 34 2.77 -4.23 24.63
C THR A 34 3.58 -3.07 25.22
N GLY A 35 3.88 -2.02 24.45
CA GLY A 35 4.68 -0.91 24.95
C GLY A 35 4.77 0.24 23.94
N GLY A 36 3.90 0.24 22.95
CA GLY A 36 3.76 1.37 22.04
C GLY A 36 2.90 2.45 22.69
N VAL A 37 3.35 3.69 22.66
CA VAL A 37 2.58 4.84 23.13
C VAL A 37 2.40 5.80 21.95
N PRO A 38 1.19 6.32 21.68
CA PRO A 38 0.98 7.29 20.62
C PRO A 38 1.87 8.54 20.81
N THR A 39 2.49 8.98 19.72
CA THR A 39 3.34 10.18 19.73
C THR A 39 2.52 11.40 20.11
N PRO A 40 2.95 12.22 21.09
CA PRO A 40 2.23 13.42 21.51
C PRO A 40 2.06 14.43 20.35
N PRO A 41 0.95 15.19 20.32
CA PRO A 41 0.66 16.12 19.22
C PRO A 41 1.73 17.19 18.96
N ASP A 42 2.42 17.64 20.00
CA ASP A 42 3.51 18.61 19.89
C ASP A 42 4.75 18.02 19.19
N LYS A 43 5.05 16.75 19.42
CA LYS A 43 6.10 16.02 18.68
C LYS A 43 5.69 15.76 17.25
N LYS A 44 4.43 15.32 17.01
CA LYS A 44 3.91 15.05 15.66
C LYS A 44 4.01 16.25 14.72
N GLN A 45 3.83 17.48 15.22
CA GLN A 45 3.93 18.69 14.41
C GLN A 45 5.31 18.88 13.75
N ALA A 46 6.37 18.34 14.34
CA ALA A 46 7.73 18.43 13.82
C ALA A 46 8.07 17.31 12.80
N ILE A 47 7.19 16.30 12.65
CA ILE A 47 7.42 15.18 11.75
C ILE A 47 6.87 15.55 10.37
N ALA A 48 7.70 15.37 9.34
CA ALA A 48 7.29 15.58 7.96
C ALA A 48 6.22 14.56 7.55
N GLN A 49 5.28 15.02 6.73
CA GLN A 49 4.31 14.14 6.08
C GLN A 49 4.91 13.67 4.76
N ALA A 50 4.79 12.40 4.47
CA ALA A 50 5.18 11.88 3.18
C ALA A 50 4.40 12.58 2.06
N PRO A 51 5.04 12.85 0.91
CA PRO A 51 4.32 13.31 -0.28
C PRO A 51 3.19 12.35 -0.64
N VAL A 52 2.10 12.88 -1.18
CA VAL A 52 0.98 12.05 -1.63
C VAL A 52 1.48 11.07 -2.68
N PHE A 53 1.33 9.77 -2.41
CA PHE A 53 1.73 8.72 -3.35
C PHE A 53 0.80 8.72 -4.56
N ARG A 54 1.38 8.84 -5.75
CA ARG A 54 0.65 9.01 -7.02
C ARG A 54 1.21 8.14 -8.14
N ASP A 55 1.70 6.95 -7.81
CA ASP A 55 2.24 6.01 -8.78
C ASP A 55 1.41 4.72 -8.83
N PHE A 56 1.73 3.84 -9.78
CA PHE A 56 1.08 2.54 -9.90
C PHE A 56 1.29 1.70 -8.63
N LEU A 57 0.20 1.11 -8.13
CA LEU A 57 0.24 0.13 -7.06
C LEU A 57 0.04 -1.28 -7.63
N PRO A 58 1.01 -2.18 -7.49
CA PRO A 58 0.81 -3.59 -7.80
C PRO A 58 -0.31 -4.16 -6.92
N GLN A 59 -0.97 -5.22 -7.39
CA GLN A 59 -2.08 -5.85 -6.66
C GLN A 59 -1.65 -6.46 -5.33
N ALA A 60 -0.39 -6.83 -5.20
CA ALA A 60 0.19 -7.35 -3.97
C ALA A 60 1.70 -7.07 -3.90
N VAL A 61 2.22 -6.94 -2.69
CA VAL A 61 3.65 -6.82 -2.38
C VAL A 61 3.96 -7.68 -1.16
N ASP A 62 5.06 -8.42 -1.17
CA ASP A 62 5.58 -9.14 -0.02
C ASP A 62 7.11 -9.00 0.11
N LEU A 63 7.55 -8.18 1.06
CA LEU A 63 8.95 -7.92 1.36
C LEU A 63 9.51 -8.87 2.44
N SER A 64 8.71 -9.78 2.98
CA SER A 64 9.04 -10.55 4.19
C SER A 64 10.31 -11.38 4.09
N LYS A 65 10.70 -11.81 2.89
CA LYS A 65 11.93 -12.61 2.66
C LYS A 65 13.24 -11.88 2.97
N TYR A 66 13.19 -10.55 3.07
CA TYR A 66 14.36 -9.71 3.34
C TYR A 66 14.49 -9.26 4.80
N PHE A 67 13.58 -9.73 5.64
CA PHE A 67 13.61 -9.40 7.07
C PHE A 67 14.49 -10.37 7.84
N PRO A 68 15.09 -9.91 8.97
CA PRO A 68 15.82 -10.80 9.85
C PRO A 68 14.89 -11.91 10.39
N PRO A 69 15.46 -13.02 10.93
CA PRO A 69 14.66 -14.01 11.65
C PRO A 69 13.80 -13.37 12.72
N VAL A 70 12.54 -13.83 12.84
CA VAL A 70 11.61 -13.23 13.81
C VAL A 70 12.17 -13.31 15.23
N GLY A 71 12.21 -12.17 15.93
CA GLY A 71 12.72 -12.06 17.27
C GLY A 71 11.67 -12.17 18.37
N ASP A 72 12.10 -12.04 19.63
CA ASP A 72 11.22 -12.12 20.80
C ASP A 72 11.58 -11.02 21.81
N GLN A 73 10.64 -10.08 22.03
CA GLN A 73 10.79 -9.04 23.05
C GLN A 73 10.61 -9.54 24.49
N GLY A 74 10.15 -10.80 24.65
CA GLY A 74 9.89 -11.38 25.96
C GLY A 74 8.83 -10.61 26.75
N GLN A 75 9.12 -10.24 28.00
CA GLN A 75 8.19 -9.53 28.88
C GLN A 75 8.45 -8.02 28.96
N GLN A 76 9.32 -7.47 28.13
CA GLN A 76 9.67 -6.05 28.12
C GLN A 76 8.73 -5.26 27.20
N GLY A 77 8.40 -4.01 27.58
CA GLY A 77 7.57 -3.10 26.76
C GLY A 77 8.32 -2.46 25.58
N SER A 78 9.16 -3.22 24.87
CA SER A 78 10.13 -2.73 23.88
C SER A 78 9.73 -2.91 22.42
N CYS A 79 8.44 -3.18 22.13
CA CYS A 79 7.93 -3.43 20.78
C CYS A 79 8.31 -2.34 19.76
N VAL A 80 8.35 -1.08 20.18
CA VAL A 80 8.76 0.05 19.31
C VAL A 80 10.19 -0.14 18.81
N ALA A 81 11.12 -0.46 19.70
CA ALA A 81 12.51 -0.69 19.33
C ALA A 81 12.69 -1.94 18.46
N TRP A 82 11.90 -2.99 18.68
CA TRP A 82 11.88 -4.17 17.83
C TRP A 82 11.33 -3.87 16.44
N ALA A 83 10.25 -3.13 16.34
CA ALA A 83 9.68 -2.76 15.05
C ALA A 83 10.61 -1.83 14.26
N THR A 84 11.20 -0.82 14.92
CA THR A 84 12.02 0.19 14.22
C THR A 84 13.43 -0.32 13.94
N ALA A 85 14.17 -0.78 14.96
CA ALA A 85 15.56 -1.20 14.79
C ALA A 85 15.64 -2.61 14.22
N TYR A 86 15.12 -3.61 14.96
CA TYR A 86 15.32 -5.00 14.62
C TYR A 86 14.64 -5.40 13.31
N ALA A 87 13.41 -4.95 13.06
CA ALA A 87 12.68 -5.29 11.83
C ALA A 87 12.99 -4.30 10.70
N ALA A 88 12.48 -3.07 10.77
CA ALA A 88 12.52 -2.14 9.64
C ALA A 88 13.96 -1.72 9.27
N ARG A 89 14.81 -1.32 10.23
CA ARG A 89 16.17 -0.89 9.87
C ARG A 89 17.06 -2.06 9.45
N ALA A 90 16.87 -3.28 10.01
CA ALA A 90 17.59 -4.46 9.54
C ALA A 90 17.18 -4.87 8.12
N TYR A 91 15.91 -4.69 7.73
CA TYR A 91 15.48 -4.88 6.35
C TYR A 91 16.35 -4.06 5.37
N TYR A 92 16.61 -2.79 5.67
CA TYR A 92 17.50 -1.98 4.83
C TYR A 92 18.97 -2.43 4.88
N ALA A 93 19.41 -3.02 6.00
CA ALA A 93 20.74 -3.64 6.06
C ALA A 93 20.86 -4.82 5.09
N GLU A 94 19.82 -5.64 4.96
CA GLU A 94 19.75 -6.73 3.99
C GLU A 94 19.63 -6.21 2.55
N GLN A 95 18.60 -5.37 2.32
CA GLN A 95 18.16 -5.01 0.98
C GLN A 95 19.06 -3.96 0.29
N VAL A 96 19.53 -2.98 1.06
CA VAL A 96 20.29 -1.84 0.54
C VAL A 96 21.80 -2.01 0.78
N GLU A 97 22.17 -2.48 1.97
CA GLU A 97 23.58 -2.60 2.36
C GLU A 97 24.14 -4.01 2.10
N HIS A 98 23.30 -4.96 1.64
CA HIS A 98 23.63 -6.35 1.31
C HIS A 98 24.31 -7.09 2.46
N ARG A 99 23.83 -6.90 3.69
CA ARG A 99 24.30 -7.57 4.89
C ARG A 99 23.42 -8.77 5.20
N ASP A 100 24.01 -9.94 5.47
CA ASP A 100 23.29 -11.13 5.94
C ASP A 100 22.71 -10.90 7.34
N THR A 101 21.42 -10.57 7.44
CA THR A 101 20.75 -10.27 8.70
C THR A 101 20.38 -11.49 9.54
N THR A 102 20.74 -12.69 9.10
CA THR A 102 20.78 -13.88 9.98
C THR A 102 21.90 -13.81 11.02
N GLN A 103 22.85 -12.90 10.81
CA GLN A 103 24.02 -12.71 11.68
C GLN A 103 23.81 -11.51 12.61
N PRO A 104 23.95 -11.64 13.94
CA PRO A 104 23.64 -10.59 14.90
C PRO A 104 24.52 -9.33 14.77
N GLN A 105 25.69 -9.41 14.13
CA GLN A 105 26.52 -8.23 13.85
C GLN A 105 25.96 -7.35 12.73
N ASN A 106 25.00 -7.87 11.95
CA ASN A 106 24.38 -7.18 10.81
C ASN A 106 22.96 -6.67 11.13
N VAL A 107 22.52 -6.80 12.37
CA VAL A 107 21.20 -6.36 12.85
C VAL A 107 21.38 -5.31 13.93
N PRO A 108 20.70 -4.15 13.88
CA PRO A 108 20.78 -3.15 14.94
C PRO A 108 20.12 -3.64 16.23
N SER A 109 20.69 -3.26 17.38
CA SER A 109 20.22 -3.67 18.69
C SER A 109 18.92 -2.98 19.09
N PRO A 110 17.81 -3.72 19.31
CA PRO A 110 16.59 -3.13 19.86
C PRO A 110 16.75 -2.72 21.33
N ALA A 111 17.60 -3.42 22.11
CA ALA A 111 17.90 -3.04 23.50
C ALA A 111 18.49 -1.64 23.58
N TYR A 112 19.44 -1.32 22.68
CA TYR A 112 20.08 -0.01 22.68
C TYR A 112 19.09 1.14 22.49
N LEU A 113 18.14 0.98 21.56
CA LEU A 113 17.09 1.98 21.35
C LEU A 113 16.18 2.07 22.58
N PHE A 114 15.66 0.94 23.04
CA PHE A 114 14.72 0.91 24.16
C PHE A 114 15.32 1.53 25.42
N ASP A 115 16.57 1.22 25.75
CA ASP A 115 17.29 1.75 26.92
C ASP A 115 17.51 3.27 26.86
N LEU A 116 17.34 3.89 25.68
CA LEU A 116 17.43 5.36 25.50
C LEU A 116 16.08 6.06 25.52
N ILE A 117 14.99 5.36 25.14
CA ILE A 117 13.70 5.99 24.83
C ILE A 117 12.56 5.55 25.72
N HIS A 118 12.75 4.54 26.60
CA HIS A 118 11.66 4.07 27.46
C HIS A 118 11.13 5.18 28.36
N LEU A 119 9.84 5.19 28.56
CA LEU A 119 9.15 6.17 29.39
C LEU A 119 9.26 5.81 30.87
N ASN A 120 9.08 6.82 31.75
CA ASN A 120 9.00 6.68 33.21
C ASN A 120 10.20 6.01 33.89
N GLY A 121 11.28 5.70 33.16
CA GLY A 121 12.47 5.06 33.73
C GLY A 121 12.28 3.59 34.14
N ASP A 122 11.33 2.90 33.51
CA ASP A 122 11.05 1.49 33.77
C ASP A 122 11.01 0.67 32.46
N CYS A 123 11.02 -0.67 32.57
CA CYS A 123 11.09 -1.57 31.43
C CYS A 123 9.72 -1.95 30.84
N ILE A 124 8.61 -1.34 31.30
CA ILE A 124 7.24 -1.72 30.89
C ILE A 124 6.40 -0.55 30.36
N SER A 125 6.74 0.70 30.66
CA SER A 125 5.97 1.89 30.25
C SER A 125 6.04 2.21 28.78
N GLY A 126 6.83 1.47 28.00
CA GLY A 126 6.89 1.61 26.54
C GLY A 126 7.63 2.85 26.05
N SER A 127 7.38 3.21 24.78
CA SER A 127 8.07 4.33 24.11
C SER A 127 7.28 4.83 22.90
N TYR A 128 7.70 6.00 22.35
CA TYR A 128 7.18 6.57 21.11
C TYR A 128 7.97 6.07 19.90
N VAL A 129 7.27 5.82 18.77
CA VAL A 129 7.94 5.44 17.51
C VAL A 129 8.86 6.56 17.02
N SER A 130 8.43 7.82 17.13
CA SER A 130 9.22 8.99 16.75
C SER A 130 10.56 9.07 17.48
N ASP A 131 10.60 8.76 18.79
CA ASP A 131 11.85 8.80 19.56
C ASP A 131 12.84 7.71 19.10
N ALA A 132 12.33 6.52 18.74
CA ALA A 132 13.17 5.45 18.18
C ALA A 132 13.76 5.85 16.80
N MET A 133 12.95 6.48 15.94
CA MET A 133 13.42 7.01 14.66
C MET A 133 14.49 8.08 14.83
N ASP A 134 14.32 8.98 15.83
CA ASP A 134 15.31 10.03 16.12
C ASP A 134 16.63 9.47 16.67
N VAL A 135 16.60 8.35 17.42
CA VAL A 135 17.81 7.63 17.81
C VAL A 135 18.48 7.03 16.58
N LEU A 136 17.74 6.41 15.66
CA LEU A 136 18.29 5.82 14.43
C LEU A 136 18.92 6.85 13.49
N LYS A 137 18.50 8.10 13.51
CA LYS A 137 19.21 9.20 12.79
C LYS A 137 20.64 9.38 13.29
N GLN A 138 20.89 9.04 14.56
CA GLN A 138 22.24 9.07 15.13
C GLN A 138 22.96 7.73 14.95
N GLY A 139 22.20 6.63 14.80
CA GLY A 139 22.68 5.27 14.62
C GLY A 139 22.49 4.38 15.85
N ALA A 140 22.79 3.10 15.66
CA ALA A 140 22.73 2.07 16.71
C ALA A 140 23.92 1.12 16.61
N PRO A 141 24.37 0.49 17.74
CA PRO A 141 25.30 -0.63 17.67
C PRO A 141 24.58 -1.88 17.14
N SER A 142 25.37 -2.87 16.72
CA SER A 142 24.81 -4.17 16.36
C SER A 142 24.26 -4.93 17.57
N LEU A 143 23.37 -5.89 17.29
CA LEU A 143 22.87 -6.84 18.29
C LEU A 143 24.01 -7.67 18.93
N ALA A 144 25.09 -7.93 18.18
CA ALA A 144 26.29 -8.59 18.70
C ALA A 144 27.07 -7.70 19.68
N ASP A 145 27.11 -6.40 19.45
CA ASP A 145 27.83 -5.44 20.30
C ASP A 145 27.03 -5.01 21.54
N PHE A 146 25.70 -5.04 21.43
CA PHE A 146 24.80 -4.74 22.54
C PHE A 146 23.61 -5.72 22.51
N PRO A 147 23.79 -6.93 23.09
CA PRO A 147 22.79 -7.98 23.09
C PRO A 147 21.49 -7.57 23.79
N TYR A 148 20.37 -8.14 23.33
CA TYR A 148 19.07 -7.92 23.94
C TYR A 148 18.94 -8.69 25.27
N ASP A 149 18.54 -7.98 26.33
CA ASP A 149 18.19 -8.53 27.63
C ASP A 149 16.84 -7.95 28.09
N GLN A 150 15.76 -8.74 28.01
CA GLN A 150 14.42 -8.32 28.41
C GLN A 150 14.28 -7.93 29.90
N THR A 151 15.26 -8.23 30.72
CA THR A 151 15.24 -7.93 32.17
C THR A 151 15.93 -6.62 32.51
N SER A 152 16.60 -5.98 31.56
CA SER A 152 17.33 -4.74 31.72
C SER A 152 16.80 -3.63 30.81
N CYS A 153 16.71 -2.42 31.35
CA CYS A 153 16.49 -1.19 30.57
C CYS A 153 17.39 -0.06 31.11
N ALA A 154 18.59 -0.45 31.59
CA ALA A 154 19.58 0.50 32.07
C ALA A 154 20.24 1.28 30.94
N ALA A 155 20.47 2.58 31.13
CA ALA A 155 21.08 3.42 30.10
C ALA A 155 22.36 2.80 29.51
N PRO A 156 22.52 2.75 28.19
CA PRO A 156 23.65 2.11 27.55
C PRO A 156 24.98 2.71 28.00
N PRO A 157 25.99 1.88 28.27
CA PRO A 157 27.31 2.36 28.69
C PRO A 157 28.01 3.12 27.55
N SER A 158 29.00 3.94 27.88
CA SER A 158 29.77 4.75 26.94
C SER A 158 30.41 3.91 25.81
N ALA A 159 30.83 2.69 26.11
CA ALA A 159 31.38 1.78 25.10
C ALA A 159 30.37 1.35 24.06
N ALA A 160 29.10 1.11 24.43
CA ALA A 160 28.01 0.82 23.47
C ALA A 160 27.66 2.07 22.63
N ARG A 161 27.59 3.23 23.31
CA ARG A 161 27.35 4.52 22.61
C ARG A 161 28.42 4.85 21.58
N ALA A 162 29.70 4.53 21.85
CA ALA A 162 30.80 4.73 20.91
C ALA A 162 30.69 3.87 19.65
N LYS A 163 29.96 2.75 19.70
CA LYS A 163 29.67 1.87 18.56
C LYS A 163 28.39 2.25 17.81
N ALA A 164 27.59 3.16 18.34
CA ALA A 164 26.32 3.58 17.75
C ALA A 164 26.50 4.56 16.57
N THR A 165 27.40 4.24 15.66
CA THR A 165 27.67 5.01 14.43
C THR A 165 27.22 4.31 13.16
N ASP A 166 26.80 3.07 13.29
CA ASP A 166 26.25 2.24 12.22
C ASP A 166 24.70 2.29 12.22
N PHE A 167 24.07 1.62 11.29
CA PHE A 167 22.62 1.51 11.15
C PHE A 167 21.85 2.85 11.22
N ARG A 168 22.40 3.89 10.61
CA ARG A 168 21.74 5.21 10.53
C ARG A 168 20.61 5.20 9.52
N ILE A 169 19.65 6.11 9.74
CA ILE A 169 18.69 6.56 8.75
C ILE A 169 18.91 8.07 8.50
N ASP A 170 18.58 8.57 7.32
CA ASP A 170 18.65 10.01 7.02
C ASP A 170 17.46 10.77 7.59
N GLY A 171 16.30 10.12 7.64
CA GLY A 171 15.07 10.69 8.14
C GLY A 171 13.93 9.68 8.15
N TYR A 172 12.74 10.18 8.40
CA TYR A 172 11.49 9.43 8.31
C TYR A 172 10.33 10.37 8.08
N ASP A 173 9.29 9.89 7.41
CA ASP A 173 8.05 10.60 7.17
C ASP A 173 6.86 9.84 7.74
N GLU A 174 5.84 10.59 8.13
CA GLU A 174 4.56 10.02 8.53
C GLU A 174 3.70 9.77 7.27
N VAL A 175 3.16 8.55 7.14
CA VAL A 175 2.35 8.11 5.99
C VAL A 175 0.89 7.86 6.37
N PHE A 176 0.59 7.76 7.67
CA PHE A 176 -0.77 7.55 8.17
C PHE A 176 -0.93 8.12 9.58
N ASP A 177 -1.93 8.96 9.80
CA ASP A 177 -2.31 9.51 11.11
C ASP A 177 -3.77 10.01 11.06
N PRO A 178 -4.74 9.28 11.63
CA PRO A 178 -6.13 9.73 11.66
C PRO A 178 -6.34 11.06 12.39
N SER A 179 -5.50 11.39 13.38
CA SER A 179 -5.59 12.66 14.12
C SER A 179 -5.23 13.87 13.26
N ARG A 180 -4.51 13.64 12.16
CA ARG A 180 -4.12 14.65 11.15
C ARG A 180 -4.91 14.51 9.84
N ASN A 181 -5.98 13.71 9.84
CA ASN A 181 -6.80 13.39 8.66
C ASN A 181 -6.03 12.70 7.52
N MET A 182 -4.97 11.95 7.86
CA MET A 182 -4.18 11.14 6.92
C MET A 182 -4.65 9.68 7.03
N THR A 183 -5.67 9.29 6.29
CA THR A 183 -6.32 7.97 6.40
C THR A 183 -6.33 7.16 5.11
N ASP A 184 -5.68 7.66 4.06
CA ASP A 184 -5.60 6.99 2.77
C ASP A 184 -4.62 5.81 2.85
N LEU A 185 -5.11 4.60 2.58
CA LEU A 185 -4.30 3.38 2.59
C LEU A 185 -3.26 3.34 1.48
N ASP A 186 -3.47 4.06 0.40
CA ASP A 186 -2.50 4.12 -0.70
C ASP A 186 -1.21 4.84 -0.28
N GLN A 187 -1.29 5.73 0.73
CA GLN A 187 -0.11 6.34 1.35
C GLN A 187 0.73 5.32 2.14
N VAL A 188 0.13 4.21 2.57
CA VAL A 188 0.82 3.08 3.23
C VAL A 188 1.30 2.06 2.20
N LYS A 189 0.50 1.77 1.18
CA LYS A 189 0.85 0.83 0.11
C LYS A 189 1.97 1.37 -0.79
N GLY A 190 1.99 2.67 -1.02
CA GLY A 190 2.98 3.34 -1.89
C GLY A 190 4.42 3.03 -1.49
N PRO A 191 4.85 3.34 -0.27
CA PRO A 191 6.18 2.94 0.22
C PRO A 191 6.46 1.45 0.06
N LEU A 192 5.50 0.57 0.39
CA LEU A 192 5.66 -0.88 0.21
C LEU A 192 5.88 -1.26 -1.25
N ALA A 193 5.16 -0.63 -2.19
CA ALA A 193 5.34 -0.83 -3.63
C ALA A 193 6.70 -0.32 -4.14
N GLN A 194 7.30 0.62 -3.44
CA GLN A 194 8.66 1.12 -3.69
C GLN A 194 9.74 0.32 -2.92
N GLY A 195 9.35 -0.76 -2.23
CA GLY A 195 10.29 -1.59 -1.46
C GLY A 195 10.59 -1.06 -0.05
N ASN A 196 9.82 -0.12 0.47
CA ASN A 196 10.03 0.47 1.79
C ASN A 196 9.01 -0.06 2.79
N PRO A 197 9.42 -0.79 3.85
CA PRO A 197 8.52 -1.26 4.89
C PRO A 197 8.00 -0.10 5.74
N VAL A 198 6.81 -0.28 6.33
CA VAL A 198 6.15 0.77 7.10
C VAL A 198 6.03 0.35 8.57
N VAL A 199 6.59 1.13 9.47
CA VAL A 199 6.46 0.92 10.92
C VAL A 199 5.15 1.53 11.40
N VAL A 200 4.35 0.76 12.14
CA VAL A 200 3.06 1.22 12.66
C VAL A 200 2.98 1.11 14.18
N LEU A 201 2.18 1.98 14.76
CA LEU A 201 1.67 1.85 16.12
C LEU A 201 0.15 1.64 16.04
N ALA A 202 -0.32 0.56 16.65
CA ALA A 202 -1.73 0.21 16.68
C ALA A 202 -2.24 -0.09 18.09
N LEU A 203 -3.54 0.09 18.31
CA LEU A 203 -4.24 -0.32 19.53
C LEU A 203 -4.72 -1.77 19.38
N VAL A 204 -3.91 -2.72 19.81
CA VAL A 204 -4.17 -4.15 19.65
C VAL A 204 -5.12 -4.68 20.74
N ASP A 205 -6.07 -5.51 20.32
CA ASP A 205 -7.09 -6.16 21.15
C ASP A 205 -6.78 -7.65 21.40
N ASP A 206 -7.71 -8.38 22.01
CA ASP A 206 -7.54 -9.81 22.27
C ASP A 206 -7.44 -10.63 20.99
N ALA A 207 -8.12 -10.23 19.90
CA ALA A 207 -8.01 -10.93 18.63
C ALA A 207 -6.58 -10.91 18.08
N PHE A 208 -5.84 -9.83 18.30
CA PHE A 208 -4.42 -9.74 17.94
C PHE A 208 -3.56 -10.66 18.82
N GLN A 209 -3.82 -10.70 20.13
CA GLN A 209 -3.03 -11.53 21.09
C GLN A 209 -3.03 -13.02 20.71
N TYR A 210 -4.14 -13.51 20.14
CA TYR A 210 -4.36 -14.93 19.86
C TYR A 210 -4.29 -15.29 18.37
N ILE A 211 -3.62 -14.45 17.55
CA ILE A 211 -3.30 -14.82 16.17
C ILE A 211 -2.48 -16.12 16.17
N SER A 212 -2.84 -17.06 15.29
CA SER A 212 -2.23 -18.38 15.17
C SER A 212 -2.13 -18.79 13.70
N PRO A 213 -1.41 -19.87 13.35
CA PRO A 213 -1.33 -20.34 11.97
C PRO A 213 -2.70 -20.64 11.34
N ASP A 214 -3.65 -21.11 12.14
CA ASP A 214 -5.02 -21.45 11.68
C ASP A 214 -5.92 -20.19 11.60
N ASN A 215 -5.59 -19.13 12.33
CA ASN A 215 -6.32 -17.86 12.35
C ASN A 215 -5.33 -16.68 12.31
N LYS A 216 -4.68 -16.49 11.18
CA LYS A 216 -3.58 -15.55 11.01
C LYS A 216 -3.99 -14.12 10.67
N VAL A 217 -5.27 -13.86 10.44
CA VAL A 217 -5.78 -12.54 10.06
C VAL A 217 -6.41 -11.84 11.25
N TRP A 218 -5.81 -10.76 11.70
CA TRP A 218 -6.39 -9.88 12.70
C TRP A 218 -7.60 -9.15 12.12
N ARG A 219 -8.75 -9.40 12.72
CA ARG A 219 -10.02 -8.69 12.51
C ARG A 219 -10.42 -8.12 13.85
N SER A 220 -10.23 -6.83 14.02
CA SER A 220 -10.48 -6.20 15.31
C SER A 220 -11.97 -6.13 15.64
N ASN A 221 -12.28 -6.26 16.93
CA ASN A 221 -13.53 -5.79 17.49
C ASN A 221 -13.33 -4.33 17.96
N ALA A 222 -13.76 -3.38 17.16
CA ALA A 222 -13.55 -1.95 17.42
C ALA A 222 -14.13 -1.45 18.77
N SER A 223 -15.04 -2.19 19.39
CA SER A 223 -15.62 -1.87 20.71
C SER A 223 -14.73 -2.30 21.89
N GLU A 224 -13.70 -3.10 21.68
CA GLU A 224 -12.78 -3.52 22.73
C GLU A 224 -11.67 -2.50 22.94
N PRO A 225 -11.30 -2.21 24.21
CA PRO A 225 -10.15 -1.37 24.48
C PRO A 225 -8.88 -2.04 23.96
N GLY A 226 -8.00 -1.26 23.32
CA GLY A 226 -6.70 -1.73 22.81
C GLY A 226 -5.54 -1.33 23.72
N SER A 227 -4.43 -2.05 23.59
CA SER A 227 -3.14 -1.69 24.14
C SER A 227 -2.18 -1.30 23.01
N GLY A 228 -1.42 -0.22 23.20
CA GLY A 228 -0.52 0.25 22.15
C GLY A 228 0.63 -0.72 21.89
N HIS A 229 0.79 -1.14 20.64
CA HIS A 229 1.82 -2.07 20.18
C HIS A 229 2.36 -1.62 18.83
N ALA A 230 3.67 -1.77 18.64
CA ALA A 230 4.34 -1.43 17.38
C ALA A 230 4.84 -2.69 16.68
N PHE A 231 4.67 -2.71 15.35
CA PHE A 231 5.15 -3.76 14.45
C PHE A 231 5.43 -3.16 13.06
N THR A 232 5.96 -3.96 12.14
CA THR A 232 6.33 -3.47 10.81
C THR A 232 5.50 -4.15 9.73
N ILE A 233 4.81 -3.35 8.90
CA ILE A 233 4.12 -3.82 7.70
C ILE A 233 5.19 -4.19 6.67
N VAL A 234 5.08 -5.40 6.14
CA VAL A 234 6.04 -5.98 5.18
C VAL A 234 5.42 -6.25 3.82
N GLY A 235 4.13 -5.98 3.65
CA GLY A 235 3.44 -6.18 2.38
C GLY A 235 1.94 -5.99 2.49
N TYR A 236 1.28 -6.11 1.35
CA TYR A 236 -0.18 -6.05 1.25
C TYR A 236 -0.70 -6.94 0.11
N ASP A 237 -1.99 -7.22 0.14
CA ASP A 237 -2.69 -7.93 -0.94
C ASP A 237 -4.12 -7.40 -1.09
N ASP A 238 -4.38 -6.70 -2.19
CA ASP A 238 -5.68 -6.11 -2.50
C ASP A 238 -6.78 -7.16 -2.78
N ARG A 239 -6.39 -8.38 -3.16
CA ARG A 239 -7.35 -9.49 -3.38
C ARG A 239 -7.98 -9.96 -2.08
N THR A 240 -7.22 -9.90 -0.99
CA THR A 240 -7.67 -10.28 0.37
C THR A 240 -7.98 -9.05 1.22
N GLN A 241 -7.65 -7.85 0.74
CA GLN A 241 -7.75 -6.58 1.46
C GLN A 241 -7.04 -6.63 2.81
N THR A 242 -5.77 -7.10 2.79
CA THR A 242 -4.97 -7.25 4.01
C THR A 242 -3.58 -6.66 3.85
N PHE A 243 -3.05 -6.15 4.96
CA PHE A 243 -1.62 -5.92 5.17
C PHE A 243 -1.00 -7.13 5.85
N LYS A 244 0.22 -7.52 5.44
CA LYS A 244 1.08 -8.49 6.14
C LYS A 244 2.07 -7.75 7.01
N PHE A 245 2.34 -8.26 8.21
CA PHE A 245 3.29 -7.64 9.13
C PHE A 245 4.16 -8.67 9.86
N ILE A 246 5.35 -8.23 10.29
CA ILE A 246 6.24 -8.97 11.18
C ILE A 246 6.07 -8.45 12.61
N ASN A 247 5.96 -9.38 13.57
CA ASN A 247 5.83 -9.09 15.00
C ASN A 247 7.10 -9.47 15.77
N SER A 248 7.15 -9.16 17.06
CA SER A 248 8.27 -9.40 17.96
C SER A 248 7.92 -10.33 19.15
N TRP A 249 7.06 -11.34 18.91
CA TRP A 249 6.61 -12.30 19.93
C TRP A 249 7.00 -13.75 19.60
N SER A 250 8.20 -13.93 19.06
CA SER A 250 8.78 -15.20 18.60
C SER A 250 8.04 -15.85 17.41
N THR A 251 8.63 -16.91 16.86
CA THR A 251 8.02 -17.72 15.78
C THR A 251 6.86 -18.59 16.24
N GLN A 252 6.56 -18.63 17.55
CA GLN A 252 5.42 -19.40 18.08
C GLN A 252 4.10 -18.62 18.00
N TRP A 253 4.16 -17.29 17.84
CA TRP A 253 3.02 -16.45 17.64
C TRP A 253 2.70 -16.31 16.15
N GLY A 254 1.43 -16.26 15.80
CA GLY A 254 0.98 -16.05 14.42
C GLY A 254 1.40 -17.18 13.47
N ASP A 255 1.66 -16.82 12.23
CA ASP A 255 2.25 -17.69 11.21
C ASP A 255 3.77 -17.49 11.21
N GLN A 256 4.48 -18.21 12.09
CA GLN A 256 5.92 -18.09 12.30
C GLN A 256 6.39 -16.66 12.64
N GLY A 257 5.61 -15.93 13.43
CA GLY A 257 5.90 -14.57 13.85
C GLY A 257 5.34 -13.49 12.93
N TYR A 258 4.68 -13.89 11.84
CA TYR A 258 3.93 -13.00 10.96
C TYR A 258 2.44 -13.06 11.24
N GLY A 259 1.76 -11.98 10.92
CA GLY A 259 0.31 -11.87 10.93
C GLY A 259 -0.19 -11.06 9.75
N TRP A 260 -1.48 -11.10 9.54
CA TRP A 260 -2.19 -10.25 8.58
C TRP A 260 -3.23 -9.43 9.31
N MET A 261 -3.55 -8.25 8.80
CA MET A 261 -4.66 -7.43 9.30
C MET A 261 -5.49 -6.94 8.13
N THR A 262 -6.82 -6.88 8.29
CA THR A 262 -7.67 -6.32 7.24
C THR A 262 -7.45 -4.82 7.10
N TYR A 263 -7.73 -4.26 5.93
CA TYR A 263 -7.68 -2.80 5.71
C TYR A 263 -8.61 -2.05 6.67
N ASP A 264 -9.80 -2.59 6.94
CA ASP A 264 -10.72 -2.05 7.95
C ASP A 264 -10.12 -2.03 9.36
N THR A 265 -9.45 -3.13 9.76
CA THR A 265 -8.73 -3.19 11.04
C THR A 265 -7.59 -2.17 11.08
N PHE A 266 -6.85 -2.00 9.99
CA PHE A 266 -5.80 -0.97 9.89
C PHE A 266 -6.39 0.42 10.12
N GLN A 267 -7.42 0.81 9.36
CA GLN A 267 -8.04 2.13 9.47
C GLN A 267 -8.64 2.42 10.85
N THR A 268 -9.07 1.38 11.58
CA THR A 268 -9.75 1.55 12.88
C THR A 268 -8.82 1.40 14.09
N ARG A 269 -7.63 0.81 13.91
CA ARG A 269 -6.72 0.48 15.02
C ARG A 269 -5.33 1.10 14.92
N VAL A 270 -4.88 1.50 13.74
CA VAL A 270 -3.58 2.16 13.60
C VAL A 270 -3.71 3.63 13.95
N GLU A 271 -2.87 4.09 14.86
CA GLU A 271 -2.81 5.47 15.34
C GLU A 271 -1.80 6.32 14.56
N GLU A 272 -0.74 5.69 14.06
CA GLU A 272 0.32 6.35 13.32
C GLU A 272 1.16 5.32 12.53
N ALA A 273 1.67 5.73 11.38
CA ALA A 273 2.55 4.92 10.55
C ALA A 273 3.67 5.76 9.91
N TYR A 274 4.87 5.18 9.80
CA TYR A 274 6.07 5.87 9.37
C TYR A 274 6.88 5.04 8.37
N VAL A 275 7.53 5.73 7.42
CA VAL A 275 8.53 5.18 6.51
C VAL A 275 9.90 5.80 6.79
N MET A 276 10.97 5.00 6.72
CA MET A 276 12.35 5.46 6.89
C MET A 276 12.96 5.88 5.55
N HIS A 277 13.84 6.88 5.58
CA HIS A 277 14.68 7.28 4.46
C HIS A 277 16.13 6.86 4.69
N MET A 278 16.71 6.23 3.69
CA MET A 278 18.10 5.80 3.70
C MET A 278 19.00 6.78 2.94
N ALA A 279 20.27 6.82 3.30
CA ALA A 279 21.25 7.71 2.66
C ALA A 279 21.27 7.51 1.14
N GLY A 280 21.07 8.63 0.42
CA GLY A 280 21.06 8.62 -1.03
C GLY A 280 19.76 8.12 -1.65
N ASP A 281 18.73 7.89 -0.87
CA ASP A 281 17.40 7.42 -1.30
C ASP A 281 17.50 6.31 -2.38
N PRO A 282 18.06 5.14 -2.02
CA PRO A 282 18.37 4.10 -2.99
C PRO A 282 17.09 3.52 -3.58
N ASP A 283 17.04 3.44 -4.91
CA ASP A 283 15.98 2.72 -5.62
C ASP A 283 16.02 1.23 -5.26
N ILE A 284 15.02 0.75 -4.54
CA ILE A 284 14.86 -0.67 -4.20
C ILE A 284 14.13 -1.36 -5.35
N VAL A 285 14.83 -2.19 -6.09
CA VAL A 285 14.27 -2.94 -7.22
C VAL A 285 13.58 -4.20 -6.70
N LEU A 286 12.25 -4.21 -6.77
CA LEU A 286 11.44 -5.39 -6.44
C LEU A 286 11.48 -6.43 -7.56
N SER A 287 11.61 -7.70 -7.21
CA SER A 287 11.50 -8.81 -8.15
C SER A 287 10.04 -9.14 -8.44
N GLU A 288 9.78 -9.87 -9.53
CA GLU A 288 8.42 -10.35 -9.84
C GLU A 288 7.81 -11.18 -8.69
N ALA A 289 8.63 -11.93 -7.95
CA ALA A 289 8.19 -12.69 -6.78
C ALA A 289 7.75 -11.78 -5.61
N ASP A 290 8.28 -10.56 -5.50
CA ASP A 290 7.85 -9.59 -4.48
C ASP A 290 6.49 -8.96 -4.81
N LEU A 291 6.17 -8.86 -6.11
CA LEU A 291 4.95 -8.24 -6.65
C LEU A 291 3.81 -9.25 -6.90
N SER A 292 4.13 -10.54 -6.85
CA SER A 292 3.17 -11.64 -7.05
C SER A 292 3.48 -12.75 -6.07
N PRO A 293 3.34 -12.53 -4.76
CA PRO A 293 3.59 -13.58 -3.78
C PRO A 293 2.69 -14.78 -4.04
N ASP A 294 3.27 -15.99 -3.98
CA ASP A 294 2.55 -17.25 -4.16
C ASP A 294 1.38 -17.32 -3.16
N MET A 295 0.20 -17.04 -3.67
CA MET A 295 -1.03 -17.19 -2.92
C MET A 295 -1.31 -18.68 -2.73
N VAL A 296 -1.70 -19.05 -1.53
CA VAL A 296 -2.36 -20.32 -1.23
C VAL A 296 -3.32 -20.64 -2.38
N ALA A 297 -2.99 -21.70 -3.13
CA ALA A 297 -3.63 -22.04 -4.39
C ALA A 297 -5.16 -21.98 -4.28
N VAL A 298 -5.75 -20.97 -4.88
CA VAL A 298 -7.16 -21.04 -5.26
C VAL A 298 -7.22 -22.10 -6.36
N PRO A 299 -8.12 -23.11 -6.28
CA PRO A 299 -8.22 -24.14 -7.30
C PRO A 299 -8.37 -23.45 -8.66
N GLN A 300 -7.38 -23.64 -9.53
CA GLN A 300 -7.46 -23.14 -10.90
C GLN A 300 -8.69 -23.80 -11.54
N VAL A 301 -9.63 -22.98 -11.98
CA VAL A 301 -10.67 -23.42 -12.90
C VAL A 301 -9.94 -23.82 -14.17
N VAL A 302 -9.76 -25.12 -14.36
CA VAL A 302 -9.18 -25.70 -15.57
C VAL A 302 -10.10 -25.31 -16.72
N ARG A 303 -9.70 -24.32 -17.51
CA ARG A 303 -10.34 -24.05 -18.79
C ARG A 303 -10.00 -25.23 -19.71
N PRO A 304 -10.98 -25.83 -20.39
CA PRO A 304 -10.68 -26.86 -21.38
C PRO A 304 -9.79 -26.26 -22.50
N PRO A 305 -8.89 -27.06 -23.09
CA PRO A 305 -8.03 -26.59 -24.16
C PRO A 305 -8.87 -26.06 -25.31
N LEU A 306 -8.59 -24.84 -25.77
CA LEU A 306 -9.10 -24.34 -27.04
C LEU A 306 -8.51 -25.22 -28.14
N ASP A 307 -9.36 -25.86 -28.91
CA ASP A 307 -9.00 -26.68 -30.04
C ASP A 307 -8.05 -25.93 -30.99
N ALA A 308 -6.99 -26.61 -31.36
CA ALA A 308 -5.93 -26.08 -32.22
C ALA A 308 -6.49 -25.57 -33.54
N VAL A 309 -6.31 -24.28 -33.80
CA VAL A 309 -6.48 -23.70 -35.13
C VAL A 309 -5.40 -24.27 -36.05
N PRO A 310 -5.72 -24.79 -37.26
CA PRO A 310 -4.71 -25.40 -38.11
C PRO A 310 -3.71 -24.34 -38.59
N THR A 311 -2.45 -24.60 -38.34
CA THR A 311 -1.30 -23.81 -38.76
C THR A 311 -1.17 -23.90 -40.29
N SER A 312 -1.51 -22.81 -40.97
CA SER A 312 -1.15 -22.64 -42.39
C SER A 312 0.32 -22.25 -42.45
N THR A 313 1.15 -23.16 -42.92
CA THR A 313 2.55 -22.93 -43.20
C THR A 313 2.72 -22.01 -44.39
N VAL A 314 3.05 -20.76 -44.15
CA VAL A 314 3.68 -19.87 -45.14
C VAL A 314 5.12 -19.69 -44.70
N SER A 315 6.03 -20.42 -45.30
CA SER A 315 7.47 -20.16 -45.22
C SER A 315 7.76 -18.79 -45.83
N ARG A 316 8.17 -17.84 -44.98
CA ARG A 316 8.98 -16.70 -45.36
C ARG A 316 10.18 -16.71 -44.48
N ASP A 317 11.36 -16.81 -45.09
CA ASP A 317 12.64 -16.53 -44.45
C ASP A 317 12.62 -15.07 -44.00
N ILE A 318 12.30 -14.85 -42.74
CA ILE A 318 12.51 -13.57 -42.05
C ILE A 318 13.67 -13.82 -41.10
N ALA A 319 14.78 -13.11 -41.30
CA ALA A 319 15.83 -12.99 -40.30
C ALA A 319 15.13 -12.68 -38.96
N ALA A 320 15.34 -13.53 -37.97
CA ALA A 320 14.69 -13.41 -36.67
C ALA A 320 14.98 -12.04 -36.08
N ASP A 321 13.93 -11.20 -36.04
CA ASP A 321 13.96 -9.89 -35.41
C ASP A 321 14.04 -10.15 -33.91
N VAL A 322 15.25 -10.01 -33.33
CA VAL A 322 15.43 -10.19 -31.88
C VAL A 322 14.61 -9.10 -31.17
N PRO A 323 13.61 -9.45 -30.36
CA PRO A 323 12.84 -8.46 -29.62
C PRO A 323 13.77 -7.61 -28.75
N ILE A 324 13.60 -6.29 -28.80
CA ILE A 324 14.31 -5.39 -27.88
C ILE A 324 13.62 -5.53 -26.52
N ASP A 325 14.34 -6.07 -25.55
CA ASP A 325 13.84 -6.17 -24.17
C ASP A 325 13.98 -4.83 -23.47
N ILE A 326 12.86 -4.14 -23.29
CA ILE A 326 12.77 -2.85 -22.55
C ILE A 326 12.55 -3.04 -21.05
N GLY A 327 12.33 -4.28 -20.58
CA GLY A 327 11.96 -4.62 -19.21
C GLY A 327 10.47 -4.40 -18.93
N SER A 328 10.01 -4.77 -17.72
CA SER A 328 8.64 -4.55 -17.25
C SER A 328 8.38 -3.05 -17.04
N LEU A 329 7.15 -2.62 -17.28
CA LEU A 329 6.67 -1.26 -17.03
C LEU A 329 5.62 -1.32 -15.90
N SER A 330 5.71 -0.42 -14.94
CA SER A 330 4.74 -0.32 -13.83
C SER A 330 3.39 0.21 -14.32
N CYS A 331 3.44 1.30 -15.08
CA CYS A 331 2.27 1.90 -15.71
C CYS A 331 2.69 2.47 -17.07
N GLY A 332 2.45 1.73 -18.14
CA GLY A 332 2.88 2.19 -19.47
C GLY A 332 2.71 1.14 -20.55
N LYS A 333 2.89 1.59 -21.77
CA LYS A 333 2.87 0.77 -22.97
C LYS A 333 3.86 1.31 -23.99
N VAL A 334 4.77 0.45 -24.46
CA VAL A 334 5.73 0.79 -25.51
C VAL A 334 5.61 -0.24 -26.63
N ASP A 335 5.27 0.22 -27.82
CA ASP A 335 5.18 -0.57 -29.04
C ASP A 335 6.39 -0.26 -29.93
N ILE A 336 7.07 -1.29 -30.45
CA ILE A 336 8.19 -1.14 -31.38
C ILE A 336 7.73 -1.58 -32.77
N SER A 337 7.74 -0.66 -33.71
CA SER A 337 7.39 -0.91 -35.11
C SER A 337 8.58 -0.66 -36.04
N THR A 338 8.48 -1.16 -37.28
CA THR A 338 9.46 -0.89 -38.32
C THR A 338 8.80 -0.06 -39.41
N ASP A 339 9.41 1.08 -39.77
CA ASP A 339 8.92 1.96 -40.82
C ASP A 339 9.18 1.39 -42.23
N ALA A 340 8.72 2.11 -43.27
CA ALA A 340 8.89 1.69 -44.66
C ALA A 340 10.36 1.63 -45.12
N ASP A 341 11.26 2.33 -44.43
CA ASP A 341 12.68 2.41 -44.72
C ASP A 341 13.50 1.37 -43.91
N GLY A 342 12.84 0.58 -43.05
CA GLY A 342 13.45 -0.47 -42.24
C GLY A 342 13.99 0.02 -40.87
N ASN A 343 13.71 1.27 -40.47
CA ASN A 343 14.11 1.79 -39.17
C ASN A 343 13.10 1.39 -38.10
N LYS A 344 13.61 1.02 -36.91
CA LYS A 344 12.74 0.75 -35.75
C LYS A 344 12.37 2.04 -35.05
N ILE A 345 11.08 2.19 -34.74
CA ILE A 345 10.52 3.30 -33.98
C ILE A 345 9.78 2.72 -32.78
N ALA A 346 10.14 3.20 -31.59
CA ALA A 346 9.44 2.87 -30.33
C ALA A 346 8.51 4.03 -30.00
N THR A 347 7.22 3.75 -29.90
CA THR A 347 6.17 4.72 -29.56
C THR A 347 5.43 4.29 -28.30
N GLY A 348 4.85 5.24 -27.57
CA GLY A 348 4.04 4.95 -26.41
C GLY A 348 4.40 5.84 -25.21
N PHE A 349 4.18 5.31 -24.02
CA PHE A 349 4.40 6.08 -22.78
C PHE A 349 4.82 5.16 -21.63
N VAL A 350 5.44 5.76 -20.61
CA VAL A 350 5.83 5.12 -19.34
C VAL A 350 5.41 6.00 -18.17
N GLY A 351 5.20 5.39 -17.00
CA GLY A 351 4.67 6.07 -15.82
C GLY A 351 5.72 6.87 -15.03
N THR A 352 7.01 6.50 -15.11
CA THR A 352 8.05 7.13 -14.31
C THR A 352 9.24 7.60 -15.14
N GLN A 353 9.96 8.61 -14.64
CA GLN A 353 11.18 9.11 -15.28
C GLN A 353 12.26 8.01 -15.34
N ALA A 354 12.39 7.20 -14.30
CA ALA A 354 13.33 6.08 -14.26
C ALA A 354 13.05 5.05 -15.36
N GLU A 355 11.76 4.74 -15.60
CA GLU A 355 11.36 3.86 -16.72
C GLU A 355 11.69 4.49 -18.07
N LEU A 356 11.43 5.79 -18.24
CA LEU A 356 11.74 6.52 -19.46
C LEU A 356 13.23 6.47 -19.77
N ASP A 357 14.07 6.73 -18.77
CA ASP A 357 15.54 6.69 -18.90
C ASP A 357 16.04 5.28 -19.21
N ARG A 358 15.48 4.25 -18.54
CA ARG A 358 15.78 2.85 -18.80
C ARG A 358 15.39 2.43 -20.22
N VAL A 359 14.17 2.76 -20.65
CA VAL A 359 13.68 2.43 -21.99
C VAL A 359 14.54 3.12 -23.06
N ASN A 360 14.80 4.41 -22.91
CA ASN A 360 15.65 5.16 -23.83
C ASN A 360 17.09 4.61 -23.87
N GLY A 361 17.61 4.19 -22.72
CA GLY A 361 18.91 3.53 -22.62
C GLY A 361 18.97 2.20 -23.41
N LYS A 362 17.92 1.38 -23.31
CA LYS A 362 17.80 0.10 -24.03
C LYS A 362 17.56 0.29 -25.54
N LEU A 363 16.87 1.34 -25.94
CA LEU A 363 16.60 1.66 -27.34
C LEU A 363 17.78 2.31 -28.06
N LYS A 364 18.75 2.86 -27.34
CA LYS A 364 19.88 3.61 -27.90
C LYS A 364 20.65 2.82 -28.95
N GLY A 365 20.63 3.33 -30.18
CA GLY A 365 21.30 2.70 -31.33
C GLY A 365 20.53 1.49 -31.93
N LEU A 366 19.36 1.15 -31.41
CA LEU A 366 18.49 0.06 -31.87
C LEU A 366 17.19 0.55 -32.47
N ALA A 367 16.62 1.63 -31.94
CA ALA A 367 15.36 2.23 -32.40
C ALA A 367 15.35 3.74 -32.12
N THR A 368 14.58 4.49 -32.89
CA THR A 368 14.22 5.88 -32.55
C THR A 368 13.16 5.83 -31.45
N SER A 369 13.36 6.58 -30.35
CA SER A 369 12.39 6.64 -29.26
C SER A 369 11.47 7.85 -29.42
N GLU A 370 10.19 7.60 -29.46
CA GLU A 370 9.08 8.56 -29.35
C GLU A 370 8.24 8.24 -28.10
N VAL A 371 8.88 7.63 -27.09
CA VAL A 371 8.25 7.29 -25.82
C VAL A 371 8.16 8.53 -24.95
N THR A 372 6.99 8.78 -24.37
CA THR A 372 6.70 9.95 -23.53
C THR A 372 6.53 9.56 -22.07
N LEU A 373 6.71 10.54 -21.18
CA LEU A 373 6.38 10.38 -19.77
C LEU A 373 4.90 10.70 -19.55
N ALA A 374 4.17 9.79 -18.94
CA ALA A 374 2.79 9.97 -18.52
C ALA A 374 2.66 9.49 -17.07
N PRO A 375 2.95 10.32 -16.06
CA PRO A 375 2.84 9.92 -14.66
C PRO A 375 1.41 9.52 -14.29
N TRP A 376 1.27 8.77 -13.21
CA TRP A 376 -0.04 8.52 -12.60
C TRP A 376 -0.75 9.86 -12.29
N PRO A 377 -2.05 10.00 -12.53
CA PRO A 377 -3.01 9.00 -13.02
C PRO A 377 -3.09 8.93 -14.56
N ALA A 378 -2.36 9.77 -15.29
CA ALA A 378 -2.46 9.90 -16.74
C ALA A 378 -2.12 8.58 -17.48
N CYS A 379 -1.14 7.82 -17.00
CA CYS A 379 -0.79 6.52 -17.59
C CYS A 379 -1.97 5.53 -17.50
N GLU A 380 -2.65 5.45 -16.37
CA GLU A 380 -3.79 4.55 -16.18
C GLU A 380 -4.98 4.94 -17.03
N VAL A 381 -5.26 6.25 -17.16
CA VAL A 381 -6.29 6.76 -18.08
C VAL A 381 -5.97 6.35 -19.51
N GLN A 382 -4.70 6.49 -19.94
CA GLN A 382 -4.28 6.11 -21.29
C GLN A 382 -4.38 4.60 -21.53
N LEU A 383 -4.05 3.76 -20.53
CA LEU A 383 -4.22 2.32 -20.62
C LEU A 383 -5.70 1.91 -20.67
N THR A 384 -6.52 2.46 -19.78
CA THR A 384 -7.94 2.13 -19.64
C THR A 384 -8.75 2.59 -20.85
N LEU A 385 -8.44 3.78 -21.38
CA LEU A 385 -9.20 4.44 -22.45
C LEU A 385 -8.46 4.48 -23.80
N ALA A 386 -7.47 3.61 -24.03
CA ALA A 386 -6.65 3.64 -25.24
C ALA A 386 -7.47 3.68 -26.54
N ALA A 387 -8.51 2.86 -26.65
CA ALA A 387 -9.40 2.82 -27.82
C ALA A 387 -10.30 4.08 -27.91
N GLN A 388 -10.77 4.58 -26.79
CA GLN A 388 -11.66 5.73 -26.68
C GLN A 388 -10.94 7.06 -26.98
N LEU A 389 -9.66 7.14 -26.59
CA LEU A 389 -8.78 8.29 -26.89
C LEU A 389 -8.32 8.31 -28.36
N ALA A 390 -8.24 7.14 -28.99
CA ALA A 390 -7.87 7.00 -30.41
C ALA A 390 -9.03 7.20 -31.37
N ASP A 391 -10.28 7.36 -30.90
CA ASP A 391 -11.45 7.63 -31.78
C ASP A 391 -11.28 8.99 -32.48
N THR A 392 -11.75 9.09 -33.72
CA THR A 392 -11.64 10.32 -34.52
C THR A 392 -12.69 11.37 -34.17
N ASP A 393 -13.74 10.99 -33.45
CA ASP A 393 -14.83 11.86 -33.02
C ASP A 393 -14.92 11.89 -31.49
N THR A 394 -13.95 12.56 -30.88
CA THR A 394 -13.85 12.71 -29.44
C THR A 394 -14.46 14.04 -28.97
N PRO A 395 -14.89 14.13 -27.70
CA PRO A 395 -15.25 15.42 -27.14
C PRO A 395 -14.04 16.37 -27.18
N GLN A 396 -14.29 17.67 -27.44
CA GLN A 396 -13.26 18.70 -27.38
C GLN A 396 -13.37 19.41 -26.04
N ALA A 397 -12.22 19.69 -25.39
CA ALA A 397 -12.23 20.41 -24.13
C ALA A 397 -11.08 21.43 -24.06
N ALA A 398 -11.33 22.54 -23.38
CA ALA A 398 -10.32 23.59 -23.15
C ALA A 398 -10.54 24.21 -21.76
N ILE A 399 -9.43 24.62 -21.14
CA ILE A 399 -9.39 25.27 -19.83
C ILE A 399 -8.86 26.70 -20.00
N SER A 400 -9.46 27.63 -19.27
CA SER A 400 -9.03 29.03 -19.24
C SER A 400 -8.94 29.52 -17.79
N PRO A 401 -7.81 30.14 -17.37
CA PRO A 401 -6.57 30.35 -18.14
C PRO A 401 -5.83 29.03 -18.43
N ALA A 402 -5.02 28.98 -19.48
CA ALA A 402 -4.29 27.78 -19.88
C ALA A 402 -3.18 27.35 -18.88
N SER A 403 -2.74 28.26 -18.03
CA SER A 403 -1.77 28.04 -16.94
C SER A 403 -2.32 28.68 -15.67
N PRO A 404 -3.23 27.99 -14.96
CA PRO A 404 -3.90 28.57 -13.81
C PRO A 404 -2.95 28.71 -12.61
N LYS A 405 -3.19 29.74 -11.78
CA LYS A 405 -2.47 30.00 -10.54
C LYS A 405 -3.39 29.93 -9.34
N VAL A 406 -2.80 29.74 -8.16
CA VAL A 406 -3.56 29.76 -6.91
C VAL A 406 -4.39 31.04 -6.80
N GLY A 407 -5.69 30.84 -6.58
CA GLY A 407 -6.68 31.91 -6.50
C GLY A 407 -7.34 32.28 -7.82
N ASP A 408 -6.85 31.80 -8.96
CA ASP A 408 -7.54 32.01 -10.24
C ASP A 408 -8.87 31.26 -10.29
N SER A 409 -9.84 31.86 -10.97
CA SER A 409 -11.07 31.15 -11.37
C SER A 409 -10.83 30.46 -12.68
N MET A 410 -11.07 29.14 -12.73
CA MET A 410 -11.00 28.33 -13.93
C MET A 410 -12.35 28.27 -14.63
N GLN A 411 -12.33 28.34 -15.96
CA GLN A 411 -13.46 28.05 -16.82
C GLN A 411 -13.11 26.87 -17.72
N ILE A 412 -14.05 25.93 -17.89
CA ILE A 412 -13.90 24.77 -18.75
C ILE A 412 -14.99 24.78 -19.82
N GLY A 413 -14.57 24.83 -21.08
CA GLY A 413 -15.45 24.67 -22.24
C GLY A 413 -15.34 23.26 -22.78
N ILE A 414 -16.50 22.56 -22.96
CA ILE A 414 -16.55 21.23 -23.54
C ILE A 414 -17.51 21.25 -24.71
N GLN A 415 -17.10 20.68 -25.85
CA GLN A 415 -17.98 20.37 -26.99
C GLN A 415 -18.16 18.86 -27.07
N SER A 416 -19.42 18.38 -27.03
CA SER A 416 -19.73 16.96 -27.19
C SER A 416 -19.37 16.46 -28.60
N PRO A 417 -19.11 15.16 -28.78
CA PRO A 417 -18.79 14.58 -30.11
C PRO A 417 -19.96 14.68 -31.10
N GLY A 418 -19.77 14.23 -32.33
CA GLY A 418 -20.75 14.27 -33.44
C GLY A 418 -21.92 13.31 -33.26
N PHE A 419 -22.12 12.71 -32.10
CA PHE A 419 -23.28 11.88 -31.79
C PHE A 419 -23.95 12.33 -30.47
N ALA A 420 -25.21 11.97 -30.29
CA ALA A 420 -25.92 12.25 -29.06
C ALA A 420 -25.30 11.43 -27.92
N SER A 421 -24.82 12.10 -26.86
CA SER A 421 -23.99 11.45 -25.82
C SER A 421 -24.26 11.96 -24.40
N TYR A 422 -24.03 11.09 -23.44
CA TYR A 422 -23.90 11.42 -22.03
C TYR A 422 -22.46 11.87 -21.80
N VAL A 423 -22.26 13.08 -21.28
CA VAL A 423 -20.95 13.68 -21.10
C VAL A 423 -20.59 13.71 -19.64
N TYR A 424 -19.41 13.21 -19.32
CA TYR A 424 -18.80 13.17 -17.99
C TYR A 424 -17.51 13.99 -18.02
N ALA A 425 -17.29 14.84 -17.04
CA ALA A 425 -16.06 15.59 -16.87
C ALA A 425 -15.53 15.40 -15.44
N ALA A 426 -14.34 14.86 -15.31
CA ALA A 426 -13.66 14.60 -14.06
C ALA A 426 -12.33 15.36 -14.01
N TYR A 427 -12.09 16.10 -12.94
CA TYR A 427 -10.85 16.86 -12.73
C TYR A 427 -10.00 16.19 -11.67
N PHE A 428 -8.81 15.80 -12.05
CA PHE A 428 -7.81 15.17 -11.19
C PHE A 428 -6.89 16.23 -10.60
N GLY A 429 -7.01 16.47 -9.31
CA GLY A 429 -6.22 17.45 -8.59
C GLY A 429 -4.83 16.96 -8.23
N ALA A 430 -3.93 17.91 -7.95
CA ALA A 430 -2.56 17.61 -7.52
C ALA A 430 -2.47 16.89 -6.15
N ASP A 431 -3.57 16.84 -5.40
CA ASP A 431 -3.69 16.10 -4.13
C ASP A 431 -4.18 14.64 -4.28
N GLY A 432 -4.38 14.17 -5.53
CA GLY A 432 -4.93 12.83 -5.78
C GLY A 432 -6.45 12.74 -5.68
N SER A 433 -7.15 13.85 -5.42
CA SER A 433 -8.61 13.90 -5.47
C SER A 433 -9.12 13.99 -6.91
N VAL A 434 -10.32 13.47 -7.14
CA VAL A 434 -11.05 13.64 -8.40
C VAL A 434 -12.39 14.29 -8.11
N ALA A 435 -12.62 15.45 -8.73
CA ALA A 435 -13.90 16.13 -8.67
C ALA A 435 -14.75 15.80 -9.90
N ALA A 436 -15.96 15.32 -9.69
CA ALA A 436 -16.94 15.09 -10.76
C ALA A 436 -17.59 16.41 -11.15
N LEU A 437 -17.01 17.11 -12.15
CA LEU A 437 -17.45 18.46 -12.57
C LEU A 437 -18.71 18.44 -13.43
N ALA A 438 -18.89 17.40 -14.24
CA ALA A 438 -20.11 17.17 -14.99
C ALA A 438 -20.41 15.67 -15.00
N GLN A 439 -21.63 15.33 -14.64
CA GLN A 439 -22.16 13.97 -14.75
C GLN A 439 -23.67 14.05 -14.94
N PRO A 440 -24.27 13.14 -15.75
CA PRO A 440 -25.70 13.01 -15.79
C PRO A 440 -26.19 12.50 -14.44
N THR A 441 -27.00 13.27 -13.73
CA THR A 441 -27.68 12.82 -12.50
C THR A 441 -28.93 12.03 -12.87
N SER A 442 -29.40 11.16 -11.98
CA SER A 442 -30.60 10.34 -12.22
C SER A 442 -31.88 11.15 -12.53
N ALA A 443 -31.92 12.43 -12.19
CA ALA A 443 -33.01 13.37 -12.52
C ALA A 443 -32.85 13.99 -13.92
N ASP A 444 -31.60 14.12 -14.42
CA ASP A 444 -31.23 14.78 -15.68
C ASP A 444 -30.56 13.86 -16.68
N LEU A 445 -30.84 12.56 -16.62
CA LEU A 445 -30.33 11.54 -17.56
C LEU A 445 -30.81 11.83 -19.01
N LYS A 446 -30.28 12.91 -19.61
CA LYS A 446 -30.51 13.22 -21.02
C LYS A 446 -29.18 13.29 -21.73
N ALA A 447 -29.10 12.54 -22.82
CA ALA A 447 -28.02 12.70 -23.75
C ALA A 447 -28.01 14.13 -24.31
N LYS A 448 -26.83 14.75 -24.36
CA LYS A 448 -26.63 16.01 -25.09
C LYS A 448 -26.69 15.74 -26.59
N ALA A 449 -27.22 16.67 -27.38
CA ALA A 449 -27.17 16.57 -28.81
C ALA A 449 -25.73 16.63 -29.33
N ALA A 450 -25.47 16.12 -30.53
CA ALA A 450 -24.18 16.24 -31.18
C ALA A 450 -23.69 17.70 -31.19
N HIS A 451 -22.39 17.89 -30.94
CA HIS A 451 -21.69 19.20 -30.91
C HIS A 451 -22.28 20.21 -29.92
N SER A 452 -22.95 19.75 -28.85
CA SER A 452 -23.45 20.63 -27.78
C SER A 452 -22.31 21.24 -27.02
N GLN A 453 -22.45 22.54 -26.68
CA GLN A 453 -21.50 23.25 -25.79
C GLN A 453 -21.91 23.10 -24.33
N ILE A 454 -20.93 22.82 -23.48
CA ILE A 454 -21.06 22.76 -22.01
C ILE A 454 -20.02 23.70 -21.43
N HIS A 455 -20.44 24.59 -20.56
CA HIS A 455 -19.54 25.52 -19.85
C HIS A 455 -19.60 25.26 -18.36
N LEU A 456 -18.43 25.13 -17.74
CA LEU A 456 -18.27 24.92 -16.29
C LEU A 456 -17.39 26.03 -15.71
N GLY A 457 -17.66 26.42 -14.48
CA GLY A 457 -16.88 27.44 -13.79
C GLY A 457 -17.27 28.88 -14.12
N ASP A 458 -18.38 29.14 -14.83
CA ASP A 458 -18.84 30.49 -15.15
C ASP A 458 -19.60 31.10 -13.95
N ALA A 459 -18.93 32.05 -13.25
CA ALA A 459 -19.47 32.74 -12.09
C ALA A 459 -20.68 33.68 -12.42
N THR A 460 -20.97 33.90 -13.71
CA THR A 460 -22.08 34.80 -14.14
C THR A 460 -23.43 34.10 -14.16
N ASP A 461 -23.43 32.76 -14.13
CA ASP A 461 -24.65 31.97 -14.10
C ASP A 461 -25.05 31.67 -12.64
N SER A 462 -26.23 32.17 -12.19
CA SER A 462 -26.70 32.02 -10.82
C SER A 462 -26.99 30.54 -10.50
N GLY A 463 -26.09 29.87 -9.82
CA GLY A 463 -26.15 28.45 -9.47
C GLY A 463 -25.06 27.61 -10.15
N ALA A 464 -24.19 28.21 -10.95
CA ALA A 464 -23.03 27.51 -11.53
C ALA A 464 -21.96 27.23 -10.48
N MET A 465 -21.29 26.10 -10.64
CA MET A 465 -20.11 25.73 -9.85
C MET A 465 -18.98 26.73 -10.14
N VAL A 466 -18.38 27.33 -9.11
CA VAL A 466 -17.18 28.17 -9.24
C VAL A 466 -15.97 27.28 -9.00
N LEU A 467 -15.09 27.21 -9.99
CA LEU A 467 -13.83 26.47 -9.90
C LEU A 467 -12.71 27.43 -9.54
N THR A 468 -12.08 27.24 -8.40
CA THR A 468 -10.96 28.07 -7.94
C THR A 468 -9.74 27.19 -7.70
N VAL A 469 -8.58 27.61 -8.22
CA VAL A 469 -7.31 26.91 -8.01
C VAL A 469 -6.90 27.03 -6.54
N ALA A 470 -6.69 25.90 -5.90
CA ALA A 470 -6.24 25.78 -4.50
C ALA A 470 -4.91 25.04 -4.42
N LYS A 471 -4.28 25.04 -3.26
CA LYS A 471 -3.12 24.16 -2.98
C LYS A 471 -3.60 22.76 -2.62
N PRO A 472 -2.78 21.72 -2.89
CA PRO A 472 -1.46 21.78 -3.54
C PRO A 472 -1.55 22.06 -5.04
N VAL A 473 -0.49 22.64 -5.61
CA VAL A 473 -0.35 22.88 -7.05
C VAL A 473 0.58 21.84 -7.67
N GLY A 474 0.45 21.60 -8.96
CA GLY A 474 1.27 20.62 -9.66
C GLY A 474 0.68 20.20 -11.00
N ASP A 475 1.03 18.99 -11.42
CA ASP A 475 0.46 18.38 -12.62
C ASP A 475 -0.91 17.79 -12.31
N GLU A 476 -1.90 18.26 -13.02
CA GLU A 476 -3.30 17.96 -12.88
C GLU A 476 -3.89 17.54 -14.24
N MET A 477 -5.14 17.11 -14.29
CA MET A 477 -5.71 16.61 -15.54
C MET A 477 -7.23 16.77 -15.56
N LEU A 478 -7.78 17.21 -16.70
CA LEU A 478 -9.20 17.10 -16.99
C LEU A 478 -9.43 15.91 -17.93
N LEU A 479 -10.25 14.97 -17.51
CA LEU A 479 -10.76 13.88 -18.32
C LEU A 479 -12.20 14.17 -18.72
N VAL A 480 -12.49 14.09 -20.03
CA VAL A 480 -13.86 14.18 -20.56
C VAL A 480 -14.18 12.88 -21.29
N VAL A 481 -15.26 12.21 -20.86
CA VAL A 481 -15.77 10.99 -21.49
C VAL A 481 -17.17 11.23 -22.02
N ALA A 482 -17.44 10.77 -23.24
CA ALA A 482 -18.76 10.81 -23.85
C ALA A 482 -19.19 9.41 -24.27
N SER A 483 -20.44 9.02 -23.96
CA SER A 483 -20.98 7.69 -24.22
C SER A 483 -22.41 7.75 -24.79
N GLU A 484 -22.79 6.80 -25.65
CA GLU A 484 -24.15 6.73 -26.24
C GLU A 484 -25.22 6.41 -25.21
N LYS A 485 -24.88 5.65 -24.18
CA LYS A 485 -25.76 5.30 -23.05
C LYS A 485 -25.06 5.69 -21.75
N PRO A 486 -25.76 5.77 -20.61
CA PRO A 486 -25.13 6.06 -19.33
C PRO A 486 -23.94 5.14 -19.07
N LEU A 487 -22.78 5.74 -18.76
CA LEU A 487 -21.54 5.00 -18.48
C LEU A 487 -21.56 4.37 -17.09
N PHE A 488 -22.04 5.10 -16.10
CA PHE A 488 -22.13 4.64 -14.72
C PHE A 488 -23.57 4.30 -14.34
N GLY A 489 -23.77 3.23 -13.56
CA GLY A 489 -25.09 2.79 -13.12
C GLY A 489 -25.70 3.67 -12.02
N ALA A 490 -24.90 4.50 -11.36
CA ALA A 490 -25.30 5.49 -10.37
C ALA A 490 -24.50 6.78 -10.56
N ALA A 491 -24.93 7.87 -9.91
CA ALA A 491 -24.13 9.10 -9.87
C ALA A 491 -22.83 8.84 -9.08
N LEU A 492 -21.73 9.35 -9.61
CA LEU A 492 -20.45 9.35 -8.89
C LEU A 492 -20.51 10.32 -7.69
N PRO A 493 -19.73 10.10 -6.64
CA PRO A 493 -19.53 11.09 -5.58
C PRO A 493 -19.05 12.43 -6.16
N ASP A 494 -19.35 13.53 -5.46
CA ASP A 494 -18.85 14.86 -5.87
C ASP A 494 -17.32 14.93 -5.84
N SER A 495 -16.69 14.17 -4.95
CA SER A 495 -15.24 13.98 -4.86
C SER A 495 -14.90 12.59 -4.34
N GLU A 496 -13.86 11.99 -4.92
CA GLU A 496 -13.31 10.69 -4.52
C GLU A 496 -11.81 10.67 -4.83
N THR A 497 -11.09 9.60 -4.48
CA THR A 497 -9.69 9.46 -4.86
C THR A 497 -9.56 9.07 -6.33
N ASP A 498 -8.42 9.40 -6.95
CA ASP A 498 -8.12 9.03 -8.34
C ASP A 498 -8.25 7.51 -8.58
N ARG A 499 -7.84 6.69 -7.60
CA ARG A 499 -7.97 5.23 -7.67
C ARG A 499 -9.41 4.74 -7.63
N GLN A 500 -10.24 5.31 -6.76
CA GLN A 500 -11.66 4.97 -6.70
C GLN A 500 -12.34 5.29 -8.00
N PHE A 501 -12.11 6.50 -8.52
CA PHE A 501 -12.65 6.93 -9.80
C PHE A 501 -12.19 6.03 -10.95
N LEU A 502 -10.87 5.76 -11.07
CA LEU A 502 -10.30 4.96 -12.14
C LEU A 502 -10.76 3.50 -12.08
N THR A 503 -10.99 2.95 -10.88
CA THR A 503 -11.59 1.61 -10.72
C THR A 503 -13.00 1.59 -11.27
N SER A 504 -13.86 2.54 -10.87
CA SER A 504 -15.23 2.67 -11.36
C SER A 504 -15.28 2.91 -12.88
N LEU A 505 -14.38 3.72 -13.41
CA LEU A 505 -14.26 3.99 -14.84
C LEU A 505 -13.86 2.73 -15.61
N ARG A 506 -12.86 1.99 -15.13
CA ARG A 506 -12.42 0.74 -15.75
C ARG A 506 -13.54 -0.30 -15.78
N GLU A 507 -14.23 -0.49 -14.67
CA GLU A 507 -15.37 -1.40 -14.58
C GLU A 507 -16.47 -1.03 -15.58
N ALA A 508 -16.85 0.25 -15.65
CA ALA A 508 -17.87 0.75 -16.54
C ALA A 508 -17.51 0.57 -18.03
N VAL A 509 -16.25 0.84 -18.41
CA VAL A 509 -15.76 0.67 -19.79
C VAL A 509 -15.67 -0.81 -20.16
N LEU A 510 -15.19 -1.68 -19.27
CA LEU A 510 -15.08 -3.12 -19.51
C LEU A 510 -16.45 -3.83 -19.57
N ALA A 511 -17.47 -3.32 -18.89
CA ALA A 511 -18.82 -3.86 -18.98
C ALA A 511 -19.39 -3.77 -20.41
N GLY A 512 -18.96 -2.78 -21.21
CA GLY A 512 -19.31 -2.65 -22.62
C GLY A 512 -20.77 -2.24 -22.89
N ASP A 513 -21.54 -1.91 -21.87
CA ASP A 513 -22.99 -1.62 -21.99
C ASP A 513 -23.30 -0.19 -22.44
N ALA A 514 -22.28 0.70 -22.39
CA ALA A 514 -22.42 2.14 -22.66
C ALA A 514 -22.55 2.50 -24.16
N GLY A 515 -22.47 1.52 -25.07
CA GLY A 515 -22.45 1.75 -26.51
C GLY A 515 -21.10 2.33 -26.96
N ARG A 516 -21.12 3.26 -27.94
CA ARG A 516 -19.91 3.99 -28.32
C ARG A 516 -19.48 4.87 -27.16
N VAL A 517 -18.21 4.77 -26.81
CA VAL A 517 -17.55 5.59 -25.79
C VAL A 517 -16.33 6.27 -26.41
N THR A 518 -16.19 7.57 -26.25
CA THR A 518 -15.02 8.35 -26.70
C THR A 518 -14.53 9.25 -25.58
N ALA A 519 -13.25 9.62 -25.59
CA ALA A 519 -12.67 10.40 -24.50
C ALA A 519 -11.63 11.42 -24.99
N THR A 520 -11.39 12.42 -24.16
CA THR A 520 -10.31 13.41 -24.32
C THR A 520 -9.68 13.72 -22.98
N VAL A 521 -8.37 13.87 -22.96
CA VAL A 521 -7.58 14.29 -21.80
C VAL A 521 -6.95 15.65 -22.08
N VAL A 522 -7.08 16.55 -21.13
CA VAL A 522 -6.42 17.88 -21.16
C VAL A 522 -5.49 17.94 -19.94
N PRO A 523 -4.15 17.90 -20.15
CA PRO A 523 -3.22 18.11 -19.07
C PRO A 523 -3.27 19.56 -18.59
N VAL A 524 -3.11 19.75 -17.27
CA VAL A 524 -3.15 21.06 -16.62
C VAL A 524 -1.97 21.12 -15.67
N THR A 525 -1.21 22.21 -15.71
CA THR A 525 -0.17 22.48 -14.71
C THR A 525 -0.57 23.74 -13.95
N THR A 526 -0.85 23.58 -12.66
CA THR A 526 -1.14 24.70 -11.75
C THR A 526 0.12 25.18 -11.06
N THR A 527 0.20 26.48 -10.78
CA THR A 527 1.37 27.10 -10.14
C THR A 527 0.97 28.06 -9.02
N GLU A 528 1.96 28.45 -8.18
CA GLU A 528 1.81 29.43 -7.10
C GLU A 528 1.35 30.81 -7.60
#